data_1e0651b586d1f0ed05f96ba7174067c8
#
_entry.id   1e0651b586d1f0ed05f96ba7174067c8
#
_cell.length_a   1.000
_cell.length_b   1.000
_cell.length_c   1.000
_cell.angle_alpha   90.00
_cell.angle_beta   90.00
_cell.angle_gamma   90.00
#
_symmetry.space_group_name_H-M   'P 1'
#
loop_
_entity.id
_entity.type
_entity.pdbx_description
1 polymer ?
#
loop_
_entity_poly.entity_id
_entity_poly.type
_entity_poly.pdbx_seq_one_letter_code
_entity_poly.pdbx_strand_id
1 'polypeptide(L)'
;MALGRGARSLRRLLREPLGAFGLFLVVAVIGAAVFADLLASADPSRISPRDRFMPPGAEHLLGTDQLGRDLFSRVLHGGRIALTVALGSTGVSLLIGIALGLISGYGPRWLDNVLILLFDAIKSFPTVMLALAFVTLFGPSLTAVVVVVIIINVPGYARIIRTQTIALKNAEFVTAAQSMGASTARILRVHVLPNVIGPILILASMDIPVVIAIEAGMSFLGLGVRPPTPSWGAILNDGFASIRESVWIVVAGGIPIILTTLGFTFLGETLRDVFDPRLKAR
;
A
#
# COMPACT_ATOMS: atom_id res chain seq x y z
N MET A 1 22.60 -9.88 -18.76
CA MET A 1 21.98 -8.64 -19.35
C MET A 1 20.95 -7.95 -18.43
N ALA A 2 20.29 -8.60 -17.48
CA ALA A 2 19.28 -7.99 -16.61
C ALA A 2 19.86 -7.02 -15.56
N LEU A 3 21.01 -7.32 -14.97
CA LEU A 3 21.67 -6.47 -13.94
C LEU A 3 22.04 -5.06 -14.45
N GLY A 4 22.38 -4.93 -15.73
CA GLY A 4 22.75 -3.63 -16.30
C GLY A 4 21.54 -2.69 -16.60
N ARG A 5 20.31 -3.23 -16.67
CA ARG A 5 19.09 -2.43 -16.84
C ARG A 5 18.64 -1.84 -15.49
N GLY A 6 18.66 -2.64 -14.42
CA GLY A 6 18.29 -2.18 -13.07
C GLY A 6 19.20 -1.06 -12.55
N ALA A 7 20.52 -1.21 -12.71
CA ALA A 7 21.48 -0.18 -12.31
C ALA A 7 21.30 1.14 -13.08
N ARG A 8 20.97 1.08 -14.37
CA ARG A 8 20.67 2.28 -15.19
C ARG A 8 19.37 2.96 -14.75
N SER A 9 18.33 2.18 -14.42
CA SER A 9 17.05 2.73 -13.93
C SER A 9 17.24 3.40 -12.56
N LEU A 10 17.97 2.76 -11.65
CA LEU A 10 18.29 3.35 -10.33
C LEU A 10 19.10 4.64 -10.46
N ARG A 11 20.09 4.68 -11.35
CA ARG A 11 20.89 5.89 -11.60
C ARG A 11 20.04 7.03 -12.18
N ARG A 12 19.05 6.74 -13.01
CA ARG A 12 18.10 7.73 -13.53
C ARG A 12 17.19 8.25 -12.42
N LEU A 13 16.62 7.34 -11.62
CA LEU A 13 15.80 7.68 -10.46
C LEU A 13 16.53 8.62 -9.49
N LEU A 14 17.80 8.34 -9.19
CA LEU A 14 18.63 9.19 -8.32
C LEU A 14 19.03 10.54 -8.95
N ARG A 15 18.93 10.68 -10.26
CA ARG A 15 19.18 11.95 -10.95
C ARG A 15 17.98 12.89 -10.97
N GLU A 16 16.77 12.33 -10.82
CA GLU A 16 15.53 13.10 -10.70
C GLU A 16 15.36 13.55 -9.24
N PRO A 17 15.32 14.88 -8.96
CA PRO A 17 15.27 15.38 -7.58
C PRO A 17 14.10 14.82 -6.77
N LEU A 18 12.90 14.74 -7.39
CA LEU A 18 11.70 14.19 -6.74
C LEU A 18 11.84 12.69 -6.47
N GLY A 19 12.43 11.93 -7.41
CA GLY A 19 12.67 10.49 -7.23
C GLY A 19 13.68 10.20 -6.12
N ALA A 20 14.78 10.96 -6.07
CA ALA A 20 15.78 10.85 -5.01
C ALA A 20 15.18 11.19 -3.63
N PHE A 21 14.40 12.27 -3.55
CA PHE A 21 13.72 12.67 -2.31
C PHE A 21 12.67 11.66 -1.89
N GLY A 22 11.86 11.17 -2.84
CA GLY A 22 10.88 10.10 -2.58
C GLY A 22 11.53 8.82 -2.06
N LEU A 23 12.63 8.39 -2.68
CA LEU A 23 13.41 7.24 -2.23
C LEU A 23 13.97 7.44 -0.81
N PHE A 24 14.51 8.63 -0.53
CA PHE A 24 15.01 8.97 0.81
C PHE A 24 13.90 8.86 1.85
N LEU A 25 12.72 9.44 1.61
CA LEU A 25 11.58 9.36 2.53
C LEU A 25 11.13 7.91 2.76
N VAL A 26 10.99 7.14 1.69
CA VAL A 26 10.58 5.73 1.78
C VAL A 26 11.59 4.92 2.59
N VAL A 27 12.89 5.06 2.30
CA VAL A 27 13.95 4.37 3.04
C VAL A 27 14.00 4.80 4.50
N ALA A 28 13.82 6.10 4.78
CA ALA A 28 13.78 6.62 6.15
C ALA A 28 12.61 6.05 6.94
N VAL A 29 11.39 6.03 6.35
CA VAL A 29 10.20 5.48 7.02
C VAL A 29 10.31 3.97 7.21
N ILE A 30 10.76 3.23 6.20
CA ILE A 30 10.97 1.77 6.32
C ILE A 30 12.06 1.50 7.39
N GLY A 31 13.17 2.23 7.36
CA GLY A 31 14.22 2.12 8.35
C GLY A 31 13.72 2.41 9.77
N ALA A 32 12.98 3.50 9.95
CA ALA A 32 12.37 3.86 11.23
C ALA A 32 11.42 2.77 11.77
N ALA A 33 10.60 2.16 10.89
CA ALA A 33 9.69 1.10 11.27
C ALA A 33 10.42 -0.22 11.59
N VAL A 34 11.42 -0.61 10.77
CA VAL A 34 12.21 -1.84 10.99
C VAL A 34 13.00 -1.76 12.28
N PHE A 35 13.69 -0.64 12.49
CA PHE A 35 14.53 -0.41 13.67
C PHE A 35 13.77 0.25 14.83
N ALA A 36 12.42 0.18 14.84
CA ALA A 36 11.60 0.83 15.86
C ALA A 36 11.99 0.43 17.29
N ASP A 37 12.30 -0.85 17.55
CA ASP A 37 12.70 -1.31 18.89
C ASP A 37 14.05 -0.74 19.35
N LEU A 38 14.93 -0.38 18.42
CA LEU A 38 16.23 0.24 18.70
C LEU A 38 16.14 1.77 18.85
N LEU A 39 15.22 2.38 18.10
CA LEU A 39 15.07 3.83 18.04
C LEU A 39 14.08 4.37 19.07
N ALA A 40 13.17 3.53 19.53
CA ALA A 40 12.16 3.92 20.52
C ALA A 40 12.80 4.30 21.86
N SER A 41 12.39 5.46 22.39
CA SER A 41 12.83 5.96 23.70
C SER A 41 12.19 5.20 24.87
N ALA A 42 11.03 4.58 24.65
CA ALA A 42 10.26 3.87 25.66
C ALA A 42 9.40 2.76 25.02
N ASP A 43 8.82 1.89 25.86
CA ASP A 43 7.79 0.95 25.42
C ASP A 43 6.55 1.73 24.94
N PRO A 44 6.08 1.54 23.67
CA PRO A 44 4.95 2.26 23.08
C PRO A 44 3.62 2.03 23.82
N SER A 45 3.55 1.00 24.66
CA SER A 45 2.36 0.62 25.42
C SER A 45 2.41 1.07 26.88
N ARG A 46 3.57 1.57 27.35
CA ARG A 46 3.76 1.97 28.76
C ARG A 46 2.92 3.18 29.08
N ILE A 47 2.02 3.02 30.05
CA ILE A 47 1.14 4.08 30.57
C ILE A 47 1.85 4.79 31.71
N SER A 48 1.91 6.14 31.67
CA SER A 48 2.45 7.00 32.73
C SER A 48 1.48 8.16 33.01
N PRO A 49 0.53 8.01 33.96
CA PRO A 49 -0.48 9.04 34.21
C PRO A 49 0.08 10.39 34.66
N ARG A 50 1.33 10.42 35.18
CA ARG A 50 2.02 11.66 35.58
C ARG A 50 2.49 12.48 34.39
N ASP A 51 2.76 11.81 33.23
CA ASP A 51 3.34 12.41 32.03
C ASP A 51 2.29 12.68 30.96
N ARG A 52 1.01 12.79 31.34
CA ARG A 52 -0.09 13.04 30.38
C ARG A 52 0.05 14.39 29.72
N PHE A 53 -0.12 14.40 28.38
CA PHE A 53 -0.12 15.60 27.55
C PHE A 53 1.17 16.43 27.63
N MET A 54 2.29 15.82 27.99
CA MET A 54 3.58 16.53 27.97
C MET A 54 3.92 16.99 26.56
N PRO A 55 4.39 18.22 26.39
CA PRO A 55 4.85 18.71 25.09
C PRO A 55 6.15 18.02 24.66
N PRO A 56 6.55 18.13 23.38
CA PRO A 56 7.86 17.69 22.91
C PRO A 56 9.01 18.25 23.75
N GLY A 57 9.95 17.39 24.13
CA GLY A 57 11.09 17.73 24.98
C GLY A 57 12.16 16.64 25.00
N ALA A 58 13.18 16.81 25.84
CA ALA A 58 14.32 15.90 25.91
C ALA A 58 13.94 14.48 26.37
N GLU A 59 12.95 14.34 27.25
CA GLU A 59 12.46 13.06 27.76
C GLU A 59 11.47 12.40 26.79
N HIS A 60 10.67 13.21 26.07
CA HIS A 60 9.65 12.78 25.13
C HIS A 60 9.76 13.59 23.84
N LEU A 61 10.46 13.06 22.83
CA LEU A 61 10.81 13.78 21.57
C LEU A 61 9.58 14.36 20.84
N LEU A 62 8.45 13.67 20.83
CA LEU A 62 7.19 14.12 20.25
C LEU A 62 6.11 14.40 21.30
N GLY A 63 6.48 14.41 22.60
CA GLY A 63 5.55 14.52 23.70
C GLY A 63 4.84 13.21 24.03
N THR A 64 3.75 13.32 24.81
CA THR A 64 2.98 12.16 25.28
C THR A 64 1.49 12.32 24.98
N ASP A 65 0.78 11.19 25.02
CA ASP A 65 -0.67 11.15 24.77
C ASP A 65 -1.51 11.29 26.08
N GLN A 66 -2.82 11.09 25.95
CA GLN A 66 -3.79 11.16 27.05
C GLN A 66 -3.57 10.12 28.17
N LEU A 67 -2.76 9.09 27.94
CA LEU A 67 -2.38 8.08 28.94
C LEU A 67 -0.93 8.24 29.38
N GLY A 68 -0.22 9.29 28.91
CA GLY A 68 1.20 9.51 29.17
C GLY A 68 2.12 8.53 28.41
N ARG A 69 1.64 7.93 27.30
CA ARG A 69 2.46 7.05 26.46
C ARG A 69 3.33 7.90 25.53
N ASP A 70 4.57 7.47 25.33
CA ASP A 70 5.53 8.18 24.47
C ASP A 70 5.11 8.17 22.99
N LEU A 71 4.85 9.35 22.41
CA LEU A 71 4.36 9.48 21.05
C LEU A 71 5.43 9.09 20.02
N PHE A 72 6.71 9.37 20.25
CA PHE A 72 7.78 9.00 19.33
C PHE A 72 7.86 7.49 19.14
N SER A 73 7.89 6.74 20.24
CA SER A 73 7.89 5.28 20.23
C SER A 73 6.62 4.72 19.57
N ARG A 74 5.46 5.31 19.81
CA ARG A 74 4.18 4.92 19.17
C ARG A 74 4.18 5.18 17.66
N VAL A 75 4.76 6.29 17.21
CA VAL A 75 4.89 6.62 15.78
C VAL A 75 5.78 5.62 15.05
N LEU A 76 6.93 5.26 15.63
CA LEU A 76 7.84 4.26 15.05
C LEU A 76 7.16 2.90 14.88
N HIS A 77 6.51 2.40 15.92
CA HIS A 77 5.82 1.12 15.88
C HIS A 77 4.54 1.15 15.03
N GLY A 78 3.83 2.29 14.98
CA GLY A 78 2.70 2.51 14.09
C GLY A 78 3.08 2.39 12.61
N GLY A 79 4.32 2.77 12.26
CA GLY A 79 4.88 2.58 10.92
C GLY A 79 4.94 1.11 10.49
N ARG A 80 5.19 0.18 11.41
CA ARG A 80 5.15 -1.27 11.13
C ARG A 80 3.76 -1.71 10.69
N ILE A 81 2.72 -1.22 11.36
CA ILE A 81 1.34 -1.54 11.02
C ILE A 81 0.99 -0.98 9.63
N ALA A 82 1.24 0.30 9.40
CA ALA A 82 0.96 0.96 8.13
C ALA A 82 1.68 0.27 6.96
N LEU A 83 2.98 -0.02 7.10
CA LEU A 83 3.76 -0.69 6.05
C LEU A 83 3.34 -2.15 5.86
N THR A 84 3.03 -2.89 6.93
CA THR A 84 2.54 -4.28 6.83
C THR A 84 1.23 -4.34 6.06
N VAL A 85 0.28 -3.45 6.37
CA VAL A 85 -0.98 -3.35 5.62
C VAL A 85 -0.71 -2.93 4.18
N ALA A 86 0.05 -1.86 3.97
CA ALA A 86 0.26 -1.30 2.64
C ALA A 86 0.98 -2.28 1.70
N LEU A 87 2.13 -2.79 2.10
CA LEU A 87 2.93 -3.69 1.27
C LEU A 87 2.31 -5.09 1.18
N GLY A 88 1.83 -5.61 2.32
CA GLY A 88 1.24 -6.96 2.39
C GLY A 88 -0.05 -7.07 1.59
N SER A 89 -1.03 -6.16 1.82
CA SER A 89 -2.29 -6.22 1.07
C SER A 89 -2.13 -5.85 -0.39
N THR A 90 -1.27 -4.89 -0.74
CA THR A 90 -0.96 -4.58 -2.15
C THR A 90 -0.33 -5.78 -2.85
N GLY A 91 0.65 -6.42 -2.23
CA GLY A 91 1.30 -7.62 -2.79
C GLY A 91 0.33 -8.77 -3.02
N VAL A 92 -0.51 -9.09 -2.03
CA VAL A 92 -1.53 -10.15 -2.15
C VAL A 92 -2.59 -9.78 -3.17
N SER A 93 -3.08 -8.53 -3.16
CA SER A 93 -4.08 -8.05 -4.14
C SER A 93 -3.54 -8.13 -5.55
N LEU A 94 -2.27 -7.79 -5.75
CA LEU A 94 -1.59 -7.86 -7.04
C LEU A 94 -1.52 -9.31 -7.54
N LEU A 95 -1.10 -10.26 -6.69
CA LEU A 95 -1.01 -11.68 -7.05
C LEU A 95 -2.37 -12.25 -7.45
N ILE A 96 -3.41 -12.00 -6.64
CA ILE A 96 -4.78 -12.43 -6.94
C ILE A 96 -5.29 -11.73 -8.20
N GLY A 97 -5.07 -10.42 -8.33
CA GLY A 97 -5.47 -9.63 -9.48
C GLY A 97 -4.81 -10.09 -10.79
N ILE A 98 -3.52 -10.47 -10.75
CA ILE A 98 -2.82 -11.07 -11.90
C ILE A 98 -3.50 -12.38 -12.29
N ALA A 99 -3.73 -13.27 -11.34
CA ALA A 99 -4.35 -14.57 -11.63
C ALA A 99 -5.76 -14.41 -12.23
N LEU A 100 -6.61 -13.62 -11.58
CA LEU A 100 -8.00 -13.40 -12.04
C LEU A 100 -8.05 -12.62 -13.35
N GLY A 101 -7.18 -11.64 -13.55
CA GLY A 101 -7.11 -10.86 -14.79
C GLY A 101 -6.64 -11.68 -15.99
N LEU A 102 -5.64 -12.55 -15.82
CA LEU A 102 -5.20 -13.49 -16.85
C LEU A 102 -6.31 -14.49 -17.20
N ILE A 103 -6.98 -15.06 -16.18
CA ILE A 103 -8.08 -16.01 -16.35
C ILE A 103 -9.26 -15.34 -17.08
N SER A 104 -9.65 -14.14 -16.66
CA SER A 104 -10.72 -13.35 -17.27
C SER A 104 -10.40 -12.96 -18.72
N GLY A 105 -9.19 -12.43 -18.97
CA GLY A 105 -8.80 -11.96 -20.31
C GLY A 105 -8.58 -13.06 -21.35
N TYR A 106 -8.08 -14.22 -20.93
CA TYR A 106 -7.76 -15.32 -21.83
C TYR A 106 -8.84 -16.41 -21.89
N GLY A 107 -9.63 -16.55 -20.83
CA GLY A 107 -10.63 -17.60 -20.63
C GLY A 107 -11.89 -17.44 -21.49
N PRO A 108 -12.89 -18.30 -21.25
CA PRO A 108 -14.18 -18.26 -21.95
C PRO A 108 -15.02 -17.05 -21.47
N ARG A 109 -15.89 -16.54 -22.37
CA ARG A 109 -16.71 -15.34 -22.13
C ARG A 109 -17.62 -15.44 -20.90
N TRP A 110 -18.14 -16.61 -20.59
CA TRP A 110 -19.01 -16.77 -19.41
C TRP A 110 -18.26 -16.50 -18.10
N LEU A 111 -17.01 -16.98 -17.99
CA LEU A 111 -16.15 -16.77 -16.82
C LEU A 111 -15.74 -15.31 -16.69
N ASP A 112 -15.41 -14.67 -17.79
CA ASP A 112 -15.13 -13.25 -17.86
C ASP A 112 -16.33 -12.42 -17.36
N ASN A 113 -17.54 -12.71 -17.84
CA ASN A 113 -18.75 -12.01 -17.42
C ASN A 113 -19.04 -12.18 -15.90
N VAL A 114 -18.85 -13.39 -15.36
CA VAL A 114 -19.03 -13.65 -13.93
C VAL A 114 -18.01 -12.86 -13.10
N LEU A 115 -16.74 -12.87 -13.50
CA LEU A 115 -15.69 -12.13 -12.78
C LEU A 115 -15.93 -10.62 -12.83
N ILE A 116 -16.33 -10.07 -13.98
CA ILE A 116 -16.67 -8.64 -14.10
C ILE A 116 -17.83 -8.30 -13.17
N LEU A 117 -18.91 -9.11 -13.16
CA LEU A 117 -20.04 -8.89 -12.28
C LEU A 117 -19.63 -8.88 -10.80
N LEU A 118 -18.76 -9.80 -10.39
CA LEU A 118 -18.23 -9.83 -9.02
C LEU A 118 -17.39 -8.59 -8.71
N PHE A 119 -16.55 -8.17 -9.65
CA PHE A 119 -15.73 -6.95 -9.48
C PHE A 119 -16.60 -5.70 -9.39
N ASP A 120 -17.67 -5.61 -10.18
CA ASP A 120 -18.62 -4.51 -10.13
C ASP A 120 -19.41 -4.50 -8.83
N ALA A 121 -19.85 -5.67 -8.35
CA ALA A 121 -20.52 -5.82 -7.07
C ALA A 121 -19.64 -5.35 -5.92
N ILE A 122 -18.35 -5.74 -5.87
CA ILE A 122 -17.41 -5.28 -4.83
C ILE A 122 -17.21 -3.77 -4.90
N LYS A 123 -17.02 -3.21 -6.11
CA LYS A 123 -16.76 -1.79 -6.31
C LYS A 123 -17.99 -0.89 -6.12
N SER A 124 -19.20 -1.44 -6.11
CA SER A 124 -20.43 -0.69 -5.82
C SER A 124 -20.55 -0.31 -4.34
N PHE A 125 -19.84 -1.01 -3.45
CA PHE A 125 -19.84 -0.66 -2.02
C PHE A 125 -18.83 0.45 -1.73
N PRO A 126 -19.21 1.51 -1.00
CA PRO A 126 -18.23 2.43 -0.43
C PRO A 126 -17.24 1.68 0.47
N THR A 127 -15.94 1.99 0.33
CA THR A 127 -14.85 1.32 1.07
C THR A 127 -15.11 1.23 2.57
N VAL A 128 -15.56 2.33 3.18
CA VAL A 128 -15.84 2.41 4.63
C VAL A 128 -17.00 1.51 5.04
N MET A 129 -18.04 1.40 4.20
CA MET A 129 -19.19 0.52 4.48
C MET A 129 -18.78 -0.95 4.43
N LEU A 130 -17.94 -1.33 3.46
CA LEU A 130 -17.40 -2.69 3.38
C LEU A 130 -16.51 -3.01 4.59
N ALA A 131 -15.66 -2.05 4.99
CA ALA A 131 -14.84 -2.18 6.19
C ALA A 131 -15.67 -2.35 7.46
N LEU A 132 -16.73 -1.55 7.62
CA LEU A 132 -17.63 -1.64 8.76
C LEU A 132 -18.33 -2.99 8.81
N ALA A 133 -18.84 -3.49 7.68
CA ALA A 133 -19.47 -4.82 7.60
C ALA A 133 -18.50 -5.93 8.02
N PHE A 134 -17.24 -5.90 7.54
CA PHE A 134 -16.23 -6.87 7.93
C PHE A 134 -15.90 -6.81 9.43
N VAL A 135 -15.68 -5.60 9.95
CA VAL A 135 -15.36 -5.42 11.37
C VAL A 135 -16.52 -5.80 12.28
N THR A 136 -17.77 -5.59 11.84
CA THR A 136 -18.95 -6.03 12.59
C THR A 136 -19.01 -7.56 12.71
N LEU A 137 -18.59 -8.28 11.66
CA LEU A 137 -18.63 -9.75 11.65
C LEU A 137 -17.42 -10.38 12.36
N PHE A 138 -16.22 -9.84 12.16
CA PHE A 138 -14.96 -10.46 12.58
C PHE A 138 -14.24 -9.71 13.72
N GLY A 139 -14.75 -8.56 14.10
CA GLY A 139 -14.13 -7.65 15.07
C GLY A 139 -12.98 -6.83 14.46
N PRO A 140 -12.62 -5.69 15.11
CA PRO A 140 -11.48 -4.87 14.69
C PRO A 140 -10.16 -5.62 14.91
N SER A 141 -9.37 -5.73 13.85
CA SER A 141 -8.08 -6.42 13.85
C SER A 141 -7.24 -6.05 12.64
N LEU A 142 -5.92 -6.24 12.71
CA LEU A 142 -5.02 -6.08 11.56
C LEU A 142 -5.45 -6.95 10.38
N THR A 143 -5.85 -8.19 10.65
CA THR A 143 -6.31 -9.12 9.61
C THR A 143 -7.56 -8.62 8.91
N ALA A 144 -8.53 -8.07 9.65
CA ALA A 144 -9.74 -7.49 9.05
C ALA A 144 -9.39 -6.34 8.10
N VAL A 145 -8.49 -5.44 8.50
CA VAL A 145 -8.02 -4.33 7.65
C VAL A 145 -7.35 -4.86 6.37
N VAL A 146 -6.41 -5.80 6.51
CA VAL A 146 -5.69 -6.41 5.37
C VAL A 146 -6.66 -7.06 4.40
N VAL A 147 -7.61 -7.86 4.88
CA VAL A 147 -8.60 -8.56 4.04
C VAL A 147 -9.50 -7.58 3.31
N VAL A 148 -10.00 -6.54 3.99
CA VAL A 148 -10.82 -5.50 3.36
C VAL A 148 -10.05 -4.80 2.25
N VAL A 149 -8.80 -4.40 2.49
CA VAL A 149 -7.95 -3.74 1.49
C VAL A 149 -7.70 -4.66 0.29
N ILE A 150 -7.45 -5.95 0.52
CA ILE A 150 -7.29 -6.94 -0.56
C ILE A 150 -8.56 -7.01 -1.42
N ILE A 151 -9.72 -7.18 -0.79
CA ILE A 151 -11.01 -7.29 -1.50
C ILE A 151 -11.28 -6.07 -2.37
N ILE A 152 -10.98 -4.86 -1.86
CA ILE A 152 -11.20 -3.61 -2.59
C ILE A 152 -10.24 -3.44 -3.76
N ASN A 153 -8.97 -3.88 -3.63
CA ASN A 153 -7.93 -3.62 -4.64
C ASN A 153 -7.87 -4.68 -5.74
N VAL A 154 -8.20 -5.94 -5.45
CA VAL A 154 -8.19 -7.04 -6.42
C VAL A 154 -8.93 -6.72 -7.72
N PRO A 155 -10.18 -6.18 -7.71
CA PRO A 155 -10.91 -5.83 -8.92
C PRO A 155 -10.16 -4.85 -9.84
N GLY A 156 -9.48 -3.86 -9.23
CA GLY A 156 -8.71 -2.86 -9.98
C GLY A 156 -7.57 -3.50 -10.77
N TYR A 157 -6.73 -4.28 -10.11
CA TYR A 157 -5.62 -5.00 -10.75
C TYR A 157 -6.11 -6.01 -11.77
N ALA A 158 -7.13 -6.78 -11.43
CA ALA A 158 -7.69 -7.79 -12.33
C ALA A 158 -8.21 -7.18 -13.64
N ARG A 159 -8.89 -6.03 -13.59
CA ARG A 159 -9.39 -5.33 -14.79
C ARG A 159 -8.28 -4.85 -15.69
N ILE A 160 -7.24 -4.25 -15.13
CA ILE A 160 -6.10 -3.74 -15.90
C ILE A 160 -5.38 -4.89 -16.60
N ILE A 161 -5.11 -5.98 -15.88
CA ILE A 161 -4.44 -7.16 -16.42
C ILE A 161 -5.32 -7.84 -17.47
N ARG A 162 -6.64 -7.96 -17.22
CA ARG A 162 -7.60 -8.46 -18.20
C ARG A 162 -7.52 -7.69 -19.53
N THR A 163 -7.59 -6.36 -19.46
CA THR A 163 -7.54 -5.52 -20.66
C THR A 163 -6.24 -5.71 -21.45
N GLN A 164 -5.10 -5.76 -20.76
CA GLN A 164 -3.81 -6.02 -21.37
C GLN A 164 -3.72 -7.45 -21.95
N THR A 165 -4.28 -8.43 -21.24
CA THR A 165 -4.31 -9.83 -21.68
C THR A 165 -5.14 -9.98 -22.96
N ILE A 166 -6.30 -9.33 -23.07
CA ILE A 166 -7.14 -9.33 -24.26
C ILE A 166 -6.38 -8.71 -25.45
N ALA A 167 -5.68 -7.61 -25.24
CA ALA A 167 -4.88 -6.96 -26.29
C ALA A 167 -3.76 -7.88 -26.79
N LEU A 168 -3.05 -8.56 -25.88
CA LEU A 168 -1.95 -9.47 -26.23
C LEU A 168 -2.42 -10.80 -26.81
N LYS A 169 -3.61 -11.28 -26.47
CA LYS A 169 -4.18 -12.54 -26.98
C LYS A 169 -4.23 -12.59 -28.50
N ASN A 170 -4.44 -11.44 -29.14
CA ASN A 170 -4.56 -11.31 -30.60
C ASN A 170 -3.24 -10.82 -31.25
N ALA A 171 -2.14 -10.73 -30.50
CA ALA A 171 -0.86 -10.33 -31.04
C ALA A 171 -0.23 -11.44 -31.92
N GLU A 172 0.47 -11.06 -33.00
CA GLU A 172 1.05 -11.98 -33.95
C GLU A 172 1.96 -13.04 -33.33
N PHE A 173 2.78 -12.66 -32.38
CA PHE A 173 3.69 -13.59 -31.68
C PHE A 173 2.93 -14.63 -30.84
N VAL A 174 1.74 -14.28 -30.30
CA VAL A 174 0.87 -15.23 -29.58
C VAL A 174 0.22 -16.18 -30.56
N THR A 175 -0.28 -15.67 -31.69
CA THR A 175 -0.86 -16.49 -32.77
C THR A 175 0.18 -17.45 -33.34
N ALA A 176 1.41 -17.00 -33.56
CA ALA A 176 2.50 -17.86 -34.00
C ALA A 176 2.81 -18.98 -32.98
N ALA A 177 2.85 -18.65 -31.67
CA ALA A 177 3.05 -19.65 -30.62
C ALA A 177 1.90 -20.68 -30.59
N GLN A 178 0.65 -20.25 -30.78
CA GLN A 178 -0.52 -21.14 -30.90
C GLN A 178 -0.41 -22.09 -32.09
N SER A 179 -0.03 -21.56 -33.25
CA SER A 179 0.17 -22.35 -34.50
C SER A 179 1.28 -23.39 -34.31
N MET A 180 2.28 -23.14 -33.48
CA MET A 180 3.33 -24.10 -33.11
C MET A 180 2.91 -25.09 -32.01
N GLY A 181 1.63 -25.11 -31.60
CA GLY A 181 1.09 -26.04 -30.60
C GLY A 181 1.40 -25.66 -29.14
N ALA A 182 1.74 -24.41 -28.83
CA ALA A 182 1.96 -24.01 -27.44
C ALA A 182 0.68 -24.08 -26.62
N SER A 183 0.73 -24.70 -25.45
CA SER A 183 -0.40 -24.76 -24.53
C SER A 183 -0.76 -23.39 -23.97
N THR A 184 -2.02 -23.18 -23.58
CA THR A 184 -2.51 -21.95 -22.95
C THR A 184 -1.66 -21.54 -21.74
N ALA A 185 -1.31 -22.47 -20.87
CA ALA A 185 -0.47 -22.20 -19.71
C ALA A 185 0.93 -21.66 -20.11
N ARG A 186 1.51 -22.21 -21.18
CA ARG A 186 2.80 -21.75 -21.73
C ARG A 186 2.67 -20.34 -22.31
N ILE A 187 1.61 -20.07 -23.07
CA ILE A 187 1.35 -18.75 -23.64
C ILE A 187 1.20 -17.71 -22.53
N LEU A 188 0.40 -17.98 -21.50
CA LEU A 188 0.19 -17.07 -20.37
C LEU A 188 1.49 -16.79 -19.63
N ARG A 189 2.29 -17.82 -19.29
CA ARG A 189 3.50 -17.68 -18.49
C ARG A 189 4.67 -17.06 -19.26
N VAL A 190 4.83 -17.40 -20.52
CA VAL A 190 6.02 -17.03 -21.32
C VAL A 190 5.79 -15.79 -22.17
N HIS A 191 4.58 -15.60 -22.68
CA HIS A 191 4.28 -14.54 -23.63
C HIS A 191 3.42 -13.42 -23.06
N VAL A 192 2.39 -13.71 -22.24
CA VAL A 192 1.49 -12.68 -21.71
C VAL A 192 2.02 -12.07 -20.41
N LEU A 193 2.25 -12.88 -19.38
CA LEU A 193 2.65 -12.42 -18.05
C LEU A 193 3.88 -11.50 -18.05
N PRO A 194 4.99 -11.80 -18.76
CA PRO A 194 6.16 -10.92 -18.77
C PRO A 194 5.89 -9.54 -19.35
N ASN A 195 4.90 -9.44 -20.26
CA ASN A 195 4.54 -8.18 -20.90
C ASN A 195 3.60 -7.32 -20.04
N VAL A 196 2.77 -7.94 -19.18
CA VAL A 196 1.82 -7.20 -18.33
C VAL A 196 2.39 -6.87 -16.94
N ILE A 197 3.42 -7.61 -16.46
CA ILE A 197 3.93 -7.48 -15.10
C ILE A 197 4.60 -6.12 -14.82
N GLY A 198 5.34 -5.57 -15.79
CA GLY A 198 6.05 -4.30 -15.61
C GLY A 198 5.11 -3.13 -15.32
N PRO A 199 4.16 -2.82 -16.21
CA PRO A 199 3.19 -1.76 -15.98
C PRO A 199 2.37 -1.91 -14.70
N ILE A 200 2.00 -3.14 -14.34
CA ILE A 200 1.18 -3.37 -13.15
C ILE A 200 1.96 -3.20 -11.84
N LEU A 201 3.26 -3.52 -11.82
CA LEU A 201 4.11 -3.25 -10.65
C LEU A 201 4.26 -1.75 -10.39
N ILE A 202 4.35 -0.94 -11.45
CA ILE A 202 4.38 0.52 -11.33
C ILE A 202 3.07 1.01 -10.73
N LEU A 203 1.92 0.56 -11.24
CA LEU A 203 0.61 0.92 -10.69
C LEU A 203 0.49 0.50 -9.23
N ALA A 204 0.90 -0.73 -8.87
CA ALA A 204 0.88 -1.20 -7.50
C ALA A 204 1.72 -0.32 -6.55
N SER A 205 2.87 0.20 -7.01
CA SER A 205 3.68 1.12 -6.22
C SER A 205 2.99 2.47 -5.98
N MET A 206 2.19 2.93 -6.94
CA MET A 206 1.39 4.16 -6.83
C MET A 206 0.14 3.99 -5.94
N ASP A 207 -0.32 2.76 -5.72
CA ASP A 207 -1.45 2.48 -4.84
C ASP A 207 -1.08 2.41 -3.35
N ILE A 208 0.22 2.24 -3.03
CA ILE A 208 0.69 2.18 -1.63
C ILE A 208 0.24 3.38 -0.80
N PRO A 209 0.38 4.65 -1.26
CA PRO A 209 -0.15 5.82 -0.56
C PRO A 209 -1.65 5.74 -0.26
N VAL A 210 -2.43 5.26 -1.22
CA VAL A 210 -3.88 5.11 -1.09
C VAL A 210 -4.22 4.07 0.00
N VAL A 211 -3.49 2.96 0.01
CA VAL A 211 -3.68 1.91 1.03
C VAL A 211 -3.31 2.40 2.43
N ILE A 212 -2.23 3.19 2.57
CA ILE A 212 -1.86 3.82 3.84
C ILE A 212 -2.97 4.75 4.32
N ALA A 213 -3.54 5.56 3.42
CA ALA A 213 -4.66 6.45 3.76
C ALA A 213 -5.92 5.66 4.18
N ILE A 214 -6.23 4.54 3.51
CA ILE A 214 -7.34 3.66 3.87
C ILE A 214 -7.11 3.04 5.26
N GLU A 215 -5.92 2.49 5.53
CA GLU A 215 -5.58 1.94 6.86
C GLU A 215 -5.71 3.00 7.95
N ALA A 216 -5.10 4.17 7.75
CA ALA A 216 -5.15 5.28 8.70
C ALA A 216 -6.59 5.74 8.94
N GLY A 217 -7.42 5.84 7.89
CA GLY A 217 -8.84 6.18 8.01
C GLY A 217 -9.64 5.12 8.77
N MET A 218 -9.43 3.84 8.49
CA MET A 218 -10.07 2.74 9.22
C MET A 218 -9.67 2.75 10.70
N SER A 219 -8.37 2.89 10.98
CA SER A 219 -7.84 2.97 12.36
C SER A 219 -8.33 4.21 13.10
N PHE A 220 -8.44 5.36 12.41
CA PHE A 220 -9.05 6.58 12.95
C PHE A 220 -10.52 6.38 13.35
N LEU A 221 -11.28 5.61 12.58
CA LEU A 221 -12.68 5.27 12.89
C LEU A 221 -12.82 4.15 13.93
N GLY A 222 -11.73 3.63 14.48
CA GLY A 222 -11.74 2.52 15.45
C GLY A 222 -11.97 1.14 14.80
N LEU A 223 -11.92 1.04 13.48
CA LEU A 223 -12.08 -0.20 12.72
C LEU A 223 -10.74 -0.93 12.47
N GLY A 224 -9.62 -0.36 12.93
CA GLY A 224 -8.28 -0.88 12.73
C GLY A 224 -7.80 -1.82 13.84
N VAL A 225 -6.49 -1.72 14.15
CA VAL A 225 -5.88 -2.50 15.22
C VAL A 225 -6.36 -2.05 16.60
N ARG A 226 -6.51 -3.03 17.51
CA ARG A 226 -6.94 -2.72 18.87
C ARG A 226 -5.77 -2.22 19.75
N PRO A 227 -6.04 -1.30 20.69
CA PRO A 227 -5.08 -1.01 21.76
C PRO A 227 -4.62 -2.29 22.49
N PRO A 228 -3.36 -2.37 22.96
CA PRO A 228 -2.38 -1.29 23.04
C PRO A 228 -1.57 -1.05 21.77
N THR A 229 -1.76 -1.85 20.70
CA THR A 229 -0.98 -1.74 19.45
C THR A 229 -1.15 -0.35 18.84
N PRO A 230 -0.06 0.40 18.61
CA PRO A 230 -0.15 1.72 18.01
C PRO A 230 -0.36 1.62 16.48
N SER A 231 -1.19 2.52 15.93
CA SER A 231 -1.22 2.84 14.50
C SER A 231 -1.32 4.35 14.33
N TRP A 232 -0.89 4.88 13.18
CA TRP A 232 -0.93 6.32 12.94
C TRP A 232 -2.36 6.87 12.95
N GLY A 233 -3.31 6.11 12.41
CA GLY A 233 -4.73 6.48 12.44
C GLY A 233 -5.32 6.49 13.84
N ALA A 234 -4.94 5.53 14.70
CA ALA A 234 -5.39 5.53 16.10
C ALA A 234 -4.77 6.69 16.89
N ILE A 235 -3.50 7.04 16.65
CA ILE A 235 -2.86 8.23 17.24
C ILE A 235 -3.60 9.49 16.80
N LEU A 236 -3.98 9.61 15.53
CA LEU A 236 -4.79 10.74 15.03
C LEU A 236 -6.15 10.82 15.72
N ASN A 237 -6.83 9.70 15.93
CA ASN A 237 -8.11 9.65 16.65
C ASN A 237 -7.95 10.13 18.11
N ASP A 238 -6.95 9.58 18.82
CA ASP A 238 -6.60 10.02 20.19
C ASP A 238 -6.34 11.54 20.24
N GLY A 239 -5.59 12.05 19.23
CA GLY A 239 -5.26 13.46 19.11
C GLY A 239 -6.46 14.35 18.76
N PHE A 240 -7.36 13.89 17.90
CA PHE A 240 -8.58 14.62 17.57
C PHE A 240 -9.50 14.74 18.79
N ALA A 241 -9.64 13.67 19.57
CA ALA A 241 -10.42 13.67 20.81
C ALA A 241 -9.83 14.59 21.89
N SER A 242 -8.51 14.80 21.88
CA SER A 242 -7.75 15.58 22.89
C SER A 242 -7.14 16.86 22.30
N ILE A 243 -7.71 17.42 21.23
CA ILE A 243 -7.12 18.54 20.47
C ILE A 243 -6.99 19.83 21.30
N ARG A 244 -7.84 19.99 22.32
CA ARG A 244 -7.84 21.16 23.21
C ARG A 244 -6.73 21.09 24.26
N GLU A 245 -6.32 19.87 24.63
CA GLU A 245 -5.29 19.60 25.62
C GLU A 245 -3.91 19.57 24.98
N SER A 246 -3.77 18.90 23.82
CA SER A 246 -2.50 18.76 23.12
C SER A 246 -2.67 18.60 21.61
N VAL A 247 -2.19 19.57 20.86
CA VAL A 247 -2.12 19.49 19.39
C VAL A 247 -1.02 18.52 18.91
N TRP A 248 -0.04 18.23 19.76
CA TRP A 248 1.12 17.42 19.42
C TRP A 248 0.75 15.98 19.07
N ILE A 249 -0.34 15.46 19.64
CA ILE A 249 -0.81 14.10 19.34
C ILE A 249 -1.29 14.02 17.87
N VAL A 250 -2.03 15.03 17.39
CA VAL A 250 -2.46 15.11 15.97
C VAL A 250 -1.26 15.23 15.05
N VAL A 251 -0.30 16.07 15.41
CA VAL A 251 0.94 16.27 14.65
C VAL A 251 1.74 14.96 14.56
N ALA A 252 1.88 14.25 15.66
CA ALA A 252 2.60 12.97 15.74
C ALA A 252 1.92 11.88 14.88
N GLY A 253 0.59 11.82 14.85
CA GLY A 253 -0.13 10.86 13.98
C GLY A 253 -0.16 11.26 12.51
N GLY A 254 -0.25 12.58 12.20
CA GLY A 254 -0.42 13.08 10.84
C GLY A 254 0.86 13.17 10.02
N ILE A 255 1.95 13.67 10.59
CA ILE A 255 3.23 13.85 9.87
C ILE A 255 3.74 12.56 9.23
N PRO A 256 3.82 11.41 9.92
CA PRO A 256 4.32 10.19 9.30
C PRO A 256 3.47 9.71 8.14
N ILE A 257 2.15 9.89 8.19
CA ILE A 257 1.24 9.58 7.06
C ILE A 257 1.58 10.46 5.86
N ILE A 258 1.74 11.77 6.07
CA ILE A 258 2.08 12.72 5.01
C ILE A 258 3.43 12.38 4.38
N LEU A 259 4.48 12.19 5.19
CA LEU A 259 5.83 11.91 4.71
C LEU A 259 5.87 10.58 3.94
N THR A 260 5.19 9.54 4.44
CA THR A 260 5.14 8.24 3.78
C THR A 260 4.38 8.31 2.46
N THR A 261 3.24 8.99 2.44
CA THR A 261 2.44 9.20 1.24
C THR A 261 3.22 9.97 0.19
N LEU A 262 3.87 11.08 0.55
CA LEU A 262 4.73 11.85 -0.35
C LEU A 262 5.90 11.00 -0.88
N GLY A 263 6.55 10.25 0.00
CA GLY A 263 7.68 9.40 -0.37
C GLY A 263 7.30 8.37 -1.44
N PHE A 264 6.23 7.60 -1.21
CA PHE A 264 5.76 6.60 -2.18
C PHE A 264 5.17 7.23 -3.44
N THR A 265 4.51 8.39 -3.37
CA THR A 265 4.00 9.11 -4.53
C THR A 265 5.13 9.55 -5.45
N PHE A 266 6.12 10.28 -4.92
CA PHE A 266 7.26 10.75 -5.73
C PHE A 266 8.08 9.59 -6.29
N LEU A 267 8.29 8.54 -5.51
CA LEU A 267 8.96 7.34 -5.97
C LEU A 267 8.18 6.64 -7.09
N GLY A 268 6.87 6.47 -6.92
CA GLY A 268 5.98 5.82 -7.89
C GLY A 268 5.90 6.59 -9.22
N GLU A 269 5.73 7.92 -9.17
CA GLU A 269 5.72 8.79 -10.35
C GLU A 269 7.06 8.71 -11.11
N THR A 270 8.18 8.83 -10.40
CA THR A 270 9.50 8.73 -11.03
C THR A 270 9.74 7.35 -11.63
N LEU A 271 9.33 6.27 -10.96
CA LEU A 271 9.39 4.91 -11.53
C LEU A 271 8.56 4.81 -12.80
N ARG A 272 7.36 5.37 -12.83
CA ARG A 272 6.51 5.42 -14.02
C ARG A 272 7.23 6.11 -15.16
N ASP A 273 7.80 7.30 -14.94
CA ASP A 273 8.48 8.09 -15.97
C ASP A 273 9.74 7.40 -16.50
N VAL A 274 10.52 6.76 -15.63
CA VAL A 274 11.72 6.00 -16.01
C VAL A 274 11.38 4.77 -16.86
N PHE A 275 10.24 4.12 -16.60
CA PHE A 275 9.83 2.89 -17.29
C PHE A 275 8.86 3.12 -18.45
N ASP A 276 8.27 4.32 -18.64
CA ASP A 276 7.39 4.61 -19.76
C ASP A 276 8.21 4.76 -21.05
N PRO A 277 7.99 3.87 -22.06
CA PRO A 277 8.69 3.94 -23.35
C PRO A 277 8.32 5.18 -24.17
N ARG A 278 7.13 5.76 -23.95
CA ARG A 278 6.60 6.88 -24.75
C ARG A 278 7.31 8.21 -24.42
N LEU A 279 7.84 8.38 -23.22
CA LEU A 279 8.59 9.56 -22.84
C LEU A 279 10.05 9.54 -23.34
N LYS A 280 10.51 8.42 -23.91
CA LYS A 280 11.85 8.30 -24.50
C LYS A 280 11.94 8.81 -25.95
N ALA A 281 10.82 9.16 -26.57
CA ALA A 281 10.73 9.60 -27.96
C ALA A 281 10.65 11.15 -28.11
N ARG A 282 10.82 11.88 -27.02
CA ARG A 282 11.02 13.34 -26.99
C ARG A 282 12.40 13.64 -26.40
#